data_ee36524cab31f333a4a46a4a4eb26b75
#
_entry.id   ee36524cab31f333a4a46a4a4eb26b75
#
_cell.length_a   1.000
_cell.length_b   1.000
_cell.length_c   1.000
_cell.angle_alpha   90.00
_cell.angle_beta   90.00
_cell.angle_gamma   90.00
#
_symmetry.space_group_name_H-M   'P 1'
#
loop_
_entity.id
_entity.type
_entity.pdbx_description
1 polymer ?
#
loop_
_entity_poly.entity_id
_entity_poly.type
_entity_poly.pdbx_seq_one_letter_code
_entity_poly.pdbx_strand_id
1 'polypeptide(L)'
;MRVKICGLTTLDTLDGAINAGAAYVGFVFFEKSPRHLTIEKASQMAKIVPEGICKTALVVDPTDLDLDILLDKVPIDMIQLHGHESVERVSEVKDRFGLPVMKAVGISDSSDLIYLDEYSRIADQILVDAKPSRNSVLPGGNGLSFDWRLLAGRRWTTPWMLAGGLNPNNLLKAAELTGAKQFDVSSGVEASSGVKDIKLISDFIQVANGEL
;
A
#
# COMPACT_ATOMS: atom_id res chain seq x y z
N MET A 1 7.74 -14.15 2.34
CA MET A 1 7.83 -12.69 2.14
C MET A 1 6.69 -12.00 2.89
N ARG A 2 6.72 -10.67 3.10
CA ARG A 2 5.59 -9.97 3.75
C ARG A 2 4.68 -9.35 2.70
N VAL A 3 3.37 -9.56 2.80
CA VAL A 3 2.39 -9.10 1.81
C VAL A 3 1.39 -8.13 2.46
N LYS A 4 1.11 -7.03 1.76
CA LYS A 4 0.01 -6.12 2.04
C LYS A 4 -1.09 -6.32 0.99
N ILE A 5 -2.32 -6.54 1.45
CA ILE A 5 -3.52 -6.52 0.60
C ILE A 5 -4.20 -5.17 0.76
N CYS A 6 -4.14 -4.34 -0.28
CA CYS A 6 -4.61 -2.97 -0.25
C CYS A 6 -6.01 -2.81 -0.88
N GLY A 7 -6.87 -2.01 -0.25
CA GLY A 7 -8.20 -1.71 -0.78
C GLY A 7 -9.22 -2.81 -0.53
N LEU A 8 -9.19 -3.40 0.66
CA LEU A 8 -10.21 -4.32 1.15
C LEU A 8 -11.48 -3.54 1.49
N THR A 9 -12.63 -3.98 0.98
CA THR A 9 -13.92 -3.26 1.12
C THR A 9 -15.03 -4.10 1.75
N THR A 10 -14.82 -5.39 1.99
CA THR A 10 -15.81 -6.30 2.60
C THR A 10 -15.19 -7.14 3.71
N LEU A 11 -16.03 -7.60 4.64
CA LEU A 11 -15.57 -8.50 5.71
C LEU A 11 -15.04 -9.82 5.14
N ASP A 12 -15.72 -10.40 4.14
CA ASP A 12 -15.31 -11.67 3.53
C ASP A 12 -13.91 -11.59 2.91
N THR A 13 -13.60 -10.51 2.20
CA THR A 13 -12.28 -10.32 1.60
C THR A 13 -11.20 -9.96 2.61
N LEU A 14 -11.57 -9.29 3.71
CA LEU A 14 -10.70 -9.06 4.85
C LEU A 14 -10.34 -10.38 5.54
N ASP A 15 -11.33 -11.21 5.85
CA ASP A 15 -11.12 -12.54 6.44
C ASP A 15 -10.29 -13.42 5.52
N GLY A 16 -10.56 -13.38 4.20
CA GLY A 16 -9.76 -14.07 3.20
C GLY A 16 -8.28 -13.66 3.24
N ALA A 17 -7.99 -12.36 3.35
CA ALA A 17 -6.63 -11.85 3.44
C ALA A 17 -5.94 -12.24 4.76
N ILE A 18 -6.65 -12.16 5.89
CA ILE A 18 -6.18 -12.58 7.21
C ILE A 18 -5.84 -14.08 7.21
N ASN A 19 -6.77 -14.92 6.77
CA ASN A 19 -6.60 -16.37 6.73
C ASN A 19 -5.49 -16.84 5.77
N ALA A 20 -5.26 -16.10 4.69
CA ALA A 20 -4.15 -16.36 3.78
C ALA A 20 -2.78 -15.93 4.35
N GLY A 21 -2.74 -15.17 5.44
CA GLY A 21 -1.51 -14.75 6.09
C GLY A 21 -0.97 -13.39 5.64
N ALA A 22 -1.84 -12.45 5.27
CA ALA A 22 -1.44 -11.07 4.99
C ALA A 22 -0.74 -10.44 6.22
N ALA A 23 0.40 -9.79 6.01
CA ALA A 23 1.10 -9.08 7.06
C ALA A 23 0.56 -7.66 7.28
N TYR A 24 -0.11 -7.11 6.26
CA TYR A 24 -0.76 -5.81 6.29
C TYR A 24 -2.11 -5.88 5.58
N VAL A 25 -3.07 -5.12 6.06
CA VAL A 25 -4.36 -4.85 5.41
C VAL A 25 -4.50 -3.36 5.17
N GLY A 26 -4.93 -2.97 3.97
CA GLY A 26 -5.05 -1.57 3.58
C GLY A 26 -6.50 -1.14 3.39
N PHE A 27 -6.89 -0.07 4.09
CA PHE A 27 -8.17 0.62 3.97
C PHE A 27 -7.96 1.95 3.23
N VAL A 28 -8.76 2.23 2.21
CA VAL A 28 -8.60 3.41 1.34
C VAL A 28 -9.60 4.49 1.72
N PHE A 29 -9.09 5.67 2.07
CA PHE A 29 -9.87 6.87 2.39
C PHE A 29 -9.62 7.94 1.33
N PHE A 30 -10.10 7.66 0.12
CA PHE A 30 -10.06 8.56 -1.03
C PHE A 30 -11.32 8.37 -1.84
N GLU A 31 -12.26 9.32 -1.78
CA GLU A 31 -13.60 9.20 -2.35
C GLU A 31 -13.65 8.87 -3.84
N LYS A 32 -12.65 9.32 -4.61
CA LYS A 32 -12.55 9.02 -6.04
C LYS A 32 -12.13 7.57 -6.33
N SER A 33 -11.69 6.83 -5.32
CA SER A 33 -11.27 5.42 -5.47
C SER A 33 -12.47 4.49 -5.43
N PRO A 34 -12.55 3.49 -6.33
CA PRO A 34 -13.57 2.43 -6.23
C PRO A 34 -13.38 1.55 -4.98
N ARG A 35 -12.26 1.72 -4.27
CA ARG A 35 -11.91 1.01 -3.03
C ARG A 35 -12.14 1.86 -1.78
N HIS A 36 -12.79 3.03 -1.95
CA HIS A 36 -13.07 3.92 -0.83
C HIS A 36 -13.94 3.25 0.23
N LEU A 37 -13.58 3.48 1.51
CA LEU A 37 -14.37 3.08 2.67
C LEU A 37 -14.84 4.31 3.44
N THR A 38 -16.08 4.27 3.91
CA THR A 38 -16.51 5.22 4.95
C THR A 38 -15.81 4.90 6.27
N ILE A 39 -15.70 5.90 7.13
CA ILE A 39 -15.07 5.75 8.46
C ILE A 39 -15.79 4.70 9.30
N GLU A 40 -17.12 4.65 9.26
CA GLU A 40 -17.94 3.69 9.99
C GLU A 40 -17.64 2.25 9.56
N LYS A 41 -17.58 2.02 8.25
CA LYS A 41 -17.29 0.70 7.69
C LYS A 41 -15.86 0.27 8.00
N ALA A 42 -14.90 1.18 7.83
CA ALA A 42 -13.50 0.93 8.17
C ALA A 42 -13.31 0.64 9.66
N SER A 43 -14.01 1.36 10.55
CA SER A 43 -13.98 1.12 11.99
C SER A 43 -14.49 -0.28 12.35
N GLN A 44 -15.57 -0.75 11.71
CA GLN A 44 -16.07 -2.11 11.91
C GLN A 44 -15.05 -3.16 11.45
N MET A 45 -14.49 -2.97 10.25
CA MET A 45 -13.51 -3.90 9.68
C MET A 45 -12.20 -3.90 10.47
N ALA A 46 -11.68 -2.75 10.87
CA ALA A 46 -10.41 -2.66 11.58
C ALA A 46 -10.43 -3.33 12.96
N LYS A 47 -11.60 -3.38 13.64
CA LYS A 47 -11.76 -4.00 14.98
C LYS A 47 -11.63 -5.52 14.97
N ILE A 48 -11.86 -6.17 13.84
CA ILE A 48 -11.77 -7.63 13.73
C ILE A 48 -10.41 -8.11 13.22
N VAL A 49 -9.53 -7.20 12.81
CA VAL A 49 -8.16 -7.55 12.40
C VAL A 49 -7.38 -7.99 13.63
N PRO A 50 -6.84 -9.22 13.66
CA PRO A 50 -6.08 -9.71 14.81
C PRO A 50 -4.77 -8.96 15.01
N GLU A 51 -4.23 -9.03 16.23
CA GLU A 51 -2.89 -8.54 16.54
C GLU A 51 -1.84 -9.21 15.65
N GLY A 52 -0.80 -8.45 15.28
CA GLY A 52 0.27 -8.91 14.39
C GLY A 52 0.06 -8.59 12.90
N ILE A 53 -1.15 -8.19 12.50
CA ILE A 53 -1.45 -7.69 11.15
C ILE A 53 -1.59 -6.17 11.20
N CYS A 54 -0.76 -5.46 10.43
CA CYS A 54 -0.74 -4.00 10.41
C CYS A 54 -1.93 -3.43 9.62
N LYS A 55 -2.77 -2.63 10.29
CA LYS A 55 -3.89 -1.90 9.69
C LYS A 55 -3.39 -0.58 9.12
N THR A 56 -3.38 -0.47 7.81
CA THR A 56 -2.85 0.70 7.10
C THR A 56 -4.00 1.55 6.54
N ALA A 57 -4.03 2.85 6.88
CA ALA A 57 -4.93 3.81 6.27
C ALA A 57 -4.23 4.48 5.07
N LEU A 58 -4.71 4.23 3.86
CA LEU A 58 -4.28 4.94 2.66
C LEU A 58 -5.11 6.21 2.49
N VAL A 59 -4.43 7.34 2.46
CA VAL A 59 -4.98 8.68 2.26
C VAL A 59 -4.23 9.41 1.14
N VAL A 60 -4.88 10.40 0.53
CA VAL A 60 -4.33 11.20 -0.57
C VAL A 60 -4.47 12.68 -0.24
N ASP A 61 -3.36 13.37 -0.06
CA ASP A 61 -3.26 14.78 0.28
C ASP A 61 -4.22 15.21 1.45
N PRO A 62 -4.21 14.45 2.58
CA PRO A 62 -5.16 14.68 3.67
C PRO A 62 -4.86 15.98 4.41
N THR A 63 -5.92 16.64 4.88
CA THR A 63 -5.79 17.70 5.88
C THR A 63 -5.58 17.10 7.28
N ASP A 64 -5.15 17.92 8.25
CA ASP A 64 -5.06 17.49 9.64
C ASP A 64 -6.42 17.07 10.19
N LEU A 65 -7.49 17.78 9.82
CA LEU A 65 -8.84 17.47 10.25
C LEU A 65 -9.31 16.09 9.71
N ASP A 66 -8.96 15.76 8.47
CA ASP A 66 -9.29 14.45 7.90
C ASP A 66 -8.62 13.32 8.69
N LEU A 67 -7.35 13.51 9.05
CA LEU A 67 -6.60 12.55 9.86
C LEU A 67 -7.08 12.49 11.30
N ASP A 68 -7.41 13.62 11.94
CA ASP A 68 -7.98 13.67 13.29
C ASP A 68 -9.29 12.86 13.35
N ILE A 69 -10.21 13.09 12.39
CA ILE A 69 -11.51 12.37 12.33
C ILE A 69 -11.30 10.87 12.06
N LEU A 70 -10.40 10.52 11.17
CA LEU A 70 -10.11 9.15 10.81
C LEU A 70 -9.54 8.38 12.01
N LEU A 71 -8.49 8.91 12.64
CA LEU A 71 -7.74 8.21 13.69
C LEU A 71 -8.49 8.17 15.03
N ASP A 72 -9.41 9.11 15.28
CA ASP A 72 -10.32 9.05 16.43
C ASP A 72 -11.28 7.84 16.37
N LYS A 73 -11.67 7.43 15.17
CA LYS A 73 -12.74 6.42 14.98
C LYS A 73 -12.25 5.07 14.48
N VAL A 74 -11.12 5.03 13.78
CA VAL A 74 -10.59 3.79 13.16
C VAL A 74 -9.26 3.42 13.80
N PRO A 75 -9.15 2.24 14.42
CA PRO A 75 -7.90 1.79 15.05
C PRO A 75 -6.87 1.41 13.97
N ILE A 76 -6.08 2.38 13.54
CA ILE A 76 -5.04 2.28 12.52
C ILE A 76 -3.66 2.15 13.17
N ASP A 77 -2.78 1.35 12.58
CA ASP A 77 -1.41 1.13 13.04
C ASP A 77 -0.39 1.88 12.19
N MET A 78 -0.74 2.30 10.96
CA MET A 78 0.15 3.00 10.03
C MET A 78 -0.63 3.88 9.07
N ILE A 79 -0.14 5.10 8.82
CA ILE A 79 -0.69 6.03 7.81
C ILE A 79 0.11 5.84 6.51
N GLN A 80 -0.57 5.61 5.39
CA GLN A 80 0.03 5.59 4.07
C GLN A 80 -0.36 6.84 3.29
N LEU A 81 0.61 7.73 3.08
CA LEU A 81 0.48 8.94 2.27
C LEU A 81 0.72 8.60 0.80
N HIS A 82 -0.31 8.68 -0.01
CA HIS A 82 -0.29 8.23 -1.42
C HIS A 82 -0.61 9.35 -2.42
N GLY A 83 -0.53 10.59 -1.99
CA GLY A 83 -0.71 11.79 -2.80
C GLY A 83 0.60 12.50 -3.13
N HIS A 84 0.52 13.83 -3.21
CA HIS A 84 1.65 14.71 -3.53
C HIS A 84 2.24 15.37 -2.25
N GLU A 85 2.07 14.72 -1.10
CA GLU A 85 2.54 15.24 0.18
C GLU A 85 4.05 15.49 0.12
N SER A 86 4.48 16.73 0.44
CA SER A 86 5.90 17.10 0.47
C SER A 86 6.65 16.41 1.62
N VAL A 87 7.97 16.46 1.59
CA VAL A 87 8.83 15.92 2.67
C VAL A 87 8.48 16.54 4.01
N GLU A 88 8.22 17.86 4.03
CA GLU A 88 7.80 18.60 5.24
C GLU A 88 6.45 18.08 5.73
N ARG A 89 5.49 17.88 4.80
CA ARG A 89 4.16 17.35 5.17
C ARG A 89 4.23 15.95 5.74
N VAL A 90 5.09 15.08 5.20
CA VAL A 90 5.33 13.73 5.76
C VAL A 90 5.85 13.82 7.19
N SER A 91 6.81 14.73 7.47
CA SER A 91 7.32 14.96 8.82
C SER A 91 6.25 15.48 9.77
N GLU A 92 5.48 16.49 9.35
CA GLU A 92 4.37 17.05 10.15
C GLU A 92 3.35 15.99 10.56
N VAL A 93 2.92 15.15 9.62
CA VAL A 93 1.97 14.05 9.89
C VAL A 93 2.55 13.08 10.91
N LYS A 94 3.82 12.68 10.74
CA LYS A 94 4.50 11.77 11.65
C LYS A 94 4.61 12.35 13.07
N ASP A 95 5.05 13.60 13.19
CA ASP A 95 5.24 14.25 14.46
C ASP A 95 3.92 14.52 15.20
N ARG A 96 2.87 14.88 14.45
CA ARG A 96 1.56 15.20 15.01
C ARG A 96 0.80 13.96 15.48
N PHE A 97 0.76 12.91 14.70
CA PHE A 97 -0.09 11.75 14.98
C PHE A 97 0.64 10.61 15.71
N GLY A 98 1.97 10.62 15.75
CA GLY A 98 2.77 9.63 16.47
C GLY A 98 2.63 8.19 15.92
N LEU A 99 2.06 8.01 14.72
CA LEU A 99 1.95 6.73 14.05
C LEU A 99 3.06 6.58 12.98
N PRO A 100 3.51 5.35 12.70
CA PRO A 100 4.38 5.09 11.57
C PRO A 100 3.76 5.60 10.27
N VAL A 101 4.59 6.24 9.44
CA VAL A 101 4.18 6.79 8.14
C VAL A 101 4.88 6.04 7.01
N MET A 102 4.07 5.48 6.10
CA MET A 102 4.52 4.95 4.82
C MET A 102 4.26 6.00 3.74
N LYS A 103 5.31 6.38 2.97
CA LYS A 103 5.15 7.27 1.82
C LYS A 103 5.18 6.47 0.53
N ALA A 104 4.13 6.58 -0.27
CA ALA A 104 4.12 6.05 -1.63
C ALA A 104 4.85 6.99 -2.58
N VAL A 105 5.78 6.43 -3.38
CA VAL A 105 6.56 7.14 -4.39
C VAL A 105 6.34 6.47 -5.74
N GLY A 106 5.79 7.22 -6.68
CA GLY A 106 5.55 6.75 -8.04
C GLY A 106 6.82 6.82 -8.90
N ILE A 107 7.15 5.71 -9.55
CA ILE A 107 8.32 5.58 -10.43
C ILE A 107 7.85 5.31 -11.87
N SER A 108 8.38 6.06 -12.82
CA SER A 108 8.25 5.80 -14.25
C SER A 108 9.62 5.60 -14.92
N ASP A 109 10.62 6.36 -14.50
CA ASP A 109 11.97 6.32 -15.03
C ASP A 109 13.03 6.68 -13.97
N SER A 110 14.30 6.73 -14.37
CA SER A 110 15.42 6.97 -13.45
C SER A 110 15.42 8.35 -12.79
N SER A 111 14.75 9.35 -13.38
CA SER A 111 14.68 10.68 -12.78
C SER A 111 13.81 10.72 -11.52
N ASP A 112 12.87 9.78 -11.38
CA ASP A 112 12.03 9.66 -10.20
C ASP A 112 12.76 9.06 -8.98
N LEU A 113 13.91 8.42 -9.18
CA LEU A 113 14.64 7.73 -8.11
C LEU A 113 15.13 8.66 -7.00
N ILE A 114 15.33 9.95 -7.29
CA ILE A 114 15.75 10.93 -6.28
C ILE A 114 14.71 11.08 -5.18
N TYR A 115 13.43 10.97 -5.49
CA TYR A 115 12.36 11.06 -4.50
C TYR A 115 12.41 9.91 -3.48
N LEU A 116 12.90 8.73 -3.89
CA LEU A 116 13.12 7.63 -2.96
C LEU A 116 14.16 7.98 -1.90
N ASP A 117 15.22 8.70 -2.27
CA ASP A 117 16.26 9.12 -1.31
C ASP A 117 15.75 10.23 -0.38
N GLU A 118 14.96 11.17 -0.90
CA GLU A 118 14.38 12.26 -0.13
C GLU A 118 13.40 11.73 0.94
N TYR A 119 12.42 10.94 0.53
CA TYR A 119 11.42 10.41 1.46
C TYR A 119 11.96 9.32 2.39
N SER A 120 12.99 8.56 2.00
CA SER A 120 13.62 7.56 2.88
C SER A 120 14.29 8.14 4.12
N ARG A 121 14.53 9.46 4.15
CA ARG A 121 15.12 10.14 5.32
C ARG A 121 14.08 10.48 6.39
N ILE A 122 12.80 10.51 6.03
CA ILE A 122 11.72 11.03 6.88
C ILE A 122 10.67 9.94 7.18
N ALA A 123 10.21 9.23 6.15
CA ALA A 123 9.19 8.19 6.30
C ALA A 123 9.75 6.94 7.02
N ASP A 124 8.88 6.24 7.74
CA ASP A 124 9.24 4.97 8.41
C ASP A 124 9.26 3.80 7.44
N GLN A 125 8.55 3.93 6.31
CA GLN A 125 8.54 2.96 5.23
C GLN A 125 8.28 3.66 3.89
N ILE A 126 8.90 3.13 2.83
CA ILE A 126 8.65 3.57 1.45
C ILE A 126 7.83 2.51 0.73
N LEU A 127 6.78 2.93 0.02
CA LEU A 127 6.09 2.10 -0.95
C LEU A 127 6.46 2.60 -2.34
N VAL A 128 7.05 1.73 -3.16
CA VAL A 128 7.43 2.05 -4.55
C VAL A 128 6.33 1.56 -5.46
N ASP A 129 5.62 2.47 -6.09
CA ASP A 129 4.50 2.17 -7.01
C ASP A 129 4.82 2.63 -8.44
N ALA A 130 4.05 2.16 -9.41
CA ALA A 130 4.10 2.69 -10.76
C ALA A 130 3.50 4.10 -10.79
N LYS A 131 4.22 5.04 -11.39
CA LYS A 131 3.72 6.41 -11.57
C LYS A 131 2.46 6.39 -12.44
N PRO A 132 1.36 6.99 -12.00
CA PRO A 132 0.14 7.04 -12.79
C PRO A 132 0.36 7.84 -14.07
N SER A 133 -0.41 7.55 -15.13
CA SER A 133 -0.40 8.38 -16.32
C SER A 133 -0.87 9.81 -15.99
N ARG A 134 -0.44 10.81 -16.76
CA ARG A 134 -0.76 12.23 -16.52
C ARG A 134 -2.27 12.53 -16.43
N ASN A 135 -3.11 11.67 -17.02
CA ASN A 135 -4.57 11.84 -17.02
C ASN A 135 -5.27 10.90 -16.03
N SER A 136 -4.53 10.19 -15.19
CA SER A 136 -5.12 9.29 -14.20
C SER A 136 -5.73 10.07 -13.04
N VAL A 137 -6.97 9.71 -12.69
CA VAL A 137 -7.66 10.26 -11.50
C VAL A 137 -7.14 9.60 -10.21
N LEU A 138 -6.65 8.36 -10.30
CA LEU A 138 -6.15 7.60 -9.16
C LEU A 138 -4.63 7.68 -9.10
N PRO A 139 -4.05 7.98 -7.94
CA PRO A 139 -2.60 8.02 -7.75
C PRO A 139 -1.94 6.63 -7.76
N GLY A 140 -2.71 5.55 -7.57
CA GLY A 140 -2.23 4.16 -7.59
C GLY A 140 -3.36 3.17 -7.85
N GLY A 141 -3.03 1.86 -7.86
CA GLY A 141 -4.01 0.79 -8.07
C GLY A 141 -4.56 0.71 -9.51
N ASN A 142 -3.85 1.29 -10.47
CA ASN A 142 -4.24 1.35 -11.89
C ASN A 142 -3.84 0.09 -12.69
N GLY A 143 -3.23 -0.92 -12.06
CA GLY A 143 -2.71 -2.10 -12.74
C GLY A 143 -1.46 -1.83 -13.60
N LEU A 144 -0.93 -0.61 -13.55
CA LEU A 144 0.29 -0.24 -14.28
C LEU A 144 1.53 -0.82 -13.58
N SER A 145 2.52 -1.22 -14.37
CA SER A 145 3.86 -1.56 -13.89
C SER A 145 4.88 -0.61 -14.49
N PHE A 146 6.04 -0.53 -13.84
CA PHE A 146 7.21 0.18 -14.34
C PHE A 146 8.37 -0.80 -14.55
N ASP A 147 9.48 -0.34 -15.11
CA ASP A 147 10.67 -1.19 -15.25
C ASP A 147 11.33 -1.44 -13.89
N TRP A 148 11.06 -2.58 -13.29
CA TRP A 148 11.60 -2.96 -11.97
C TRP A 148 13.13 -3.02 -11.92
N ARG A 149 13.83 -3.12 -13.08
CA ARG A 149 15.29 -3.07 -13.13
C ARG A 149 15.86 -1.74 -12.63
N LEU A 150 15.05 -0.66 -12.63
CA LEU A 150 15.40 0.64 -12.03
C LEU A 150 15.73 0.53 -10.53
N LEU A 151 15.22 -0.48 -9.84
CA LEU A 151 15.46 -0.71 -8.42
C LEU A 151 16.56 -1.75 -8.16
N ALA A 152 17.11 -2.39 -9.21
CA ALA A 152 18.11 -3.44 -9.08
C ALA A 152 19.38 -2.93 -8.40
N GLY A 153 19.84 -3.65 -7.38
CA GLY A 153 21.09 -3.32 -6.65
C GLY A 153 21.01 -2.06 -5.77
N ARG A 154 19.82 -1.40 -5.65
CA ARG A 154 19.66 -0.24 -4.78
C ARG A 154 19.87 -0.62 -3.32
N ARG A 155 20.66 0.18 -2.60
CA ARG A 155 20.81 0.09 -1.15
C ARG A 155 19.72 0.90 -0.47
N TRP A 156 18.93 0.24 0.36
CA TRP A 156 17.83 0.85 1.08
C TRP A 156 18.23 1.15 2.52
N THR A 157 18.00 2.38 2.96
CA THR A 157 18.24 2.83 4.34
C THR A 157 17.00 2.76 5.22
N THR A 158 15.85 2.59 4.59
CA THR A 158 14.53 2.54 5.22
C THR A 158 13.79 1.30 4.73
N PRO A 159 12.98 0.62 5.55
CA PRO A 159 12.11 -0.45 5.09
C PRO A 159 11.30 -0.03 3.88
N TRP A 160 11.16 -0.93 2.91
CA TRP A 160 10.42 -0.61 1.70
C TRP A 160 9.58 -1.78 1.20
N MET A 161 8.57 -1.45 0.40
CA MET A 161 7.59 -2.35 -0.16
C MET A 161 7.45 -2.07 -1.66
N LEU A 162 7.46 -3.13 -2.48
CA LEU A 162 7.22 -3.01 -3.91
C LEU A 162 5.72 -3.10 -4.20
N ALA A 163 5.23 -2.18 -5.02
CA ALA A 163 3.90 -2.16 -5.60
C ALA A 163 3.97 -2.02 -7.13
N GLY A 164 2.89 -1.66 -7.78
CA GLY A 164 2.85 -1.38 -9.22
C GLY A 164 2.65 -2.61 -10.10
N GLY A 165 1.39 -2.93 -10.40
CA GLY A 165 1.01 -3.97 -11.36
C GLY A 165 1.34 -5.40 -10.93
N LEU A 166 1.59 -5.64 -9.65
CA LEU A 166 1.88 -6.96 -9.13
C LEU A 166 0.63 -7.86 -9.19
N ASN A 167 0.85 -9.13 -9.47
CA ASN A 167 -0.14 -10.20 -9.47
C ASN A 167 0.56 -11.56 -9.21
N PRO A 168 -0.16 -12.68 -9.00
CA PRO A 168 0.46 -13.97 -8.72
C PRO A 168 1.48 -14.43 -9.78
N ASN A 169 1.29 -14.07 -11.05
CA ASN A 169 2.12 -14.55 -12.16
C ASN A 169 3.46 -13.80 -12.28
N ASN A 170 3.59 -12.59 -11.73
CA ASN A 170 4.77 -11.77 -11.90
C ASN A 170 5.55 -11.50 -10.61
N LEU A 171 5.00 -11.87 -9.44
CA LEU A 171 5.55 -11.57 -8.14
C LEU A 171 7.00 -12.08 -7.95
N LEU A 172 7.26 -13.36 -8.28
CA LEU A 172 8.60 -13.95 -8.11
C LEU A 172 9.64 -13.25 -8.99
N LYS A 173 9.27 -12.92 -10.23
CA LYS A 173 10.15 -12.17 -11.13
C LYS A 173 10.44 -10.77 -10.59
N ALA A 174 9.42 -10.09 -10.05
CA ALA A 174 9.60 -8.78 -9.43
C ALA A 174 10.53 -8.87 -8.20
N ALA A 175 10.35 -9.90 -7.37
CA ALA A 175 11.21 -10.15 -6.20
C ALA A 175 12.67 -10.41 -6.60
N GLU A 176 12.90 -11.23 -7.63
CA GLU A 176 14.23 -11.53 -8.15
C GLU A 176 14.95 -10.28 -8.67
N LEU A 177 14.27 -9.48 -9.49
CA LEU A 177 14.84 -8.27 -10.12
C LEU A 177 15.17 -7.18 -9.12
N THR A 178 14.34 -7.01 -8.09
CA THR A 178 14.43 -5.86 -7.17
C THR A 178 15.07 -6.20 -5.83
N GLY A 179 15.08 -7.47 -5.45
CA GLY A 179 15.46 -7.92 -4.11
C GLY A 179 14.42 -7.59 -3.03
N ALA A 180 13.19 -7.16 -3.41
CA ALA A 180 12.11 -6.84 -2.48
C ALA A 180 11.75 -8.04 -1.60
N LYS A 181 11.42 -7.75 -0.34
CA LYS A 181 10.95 -8.73 0.66
C LYS A 181 9.55 -8.39 1.16
N GLN A 182 9.03 -7.25 0.77
CA GLN A 182 7.69 -6.79 1.10
C GLN A 182 6.98 -6.34 -0.19
N PHE A 183 5.71 -6.70 -0.34
CA PHE A 183 4.92 -6.48 -1.54
C PHE A 183 3.55 -5.95 -1.20
N ASP A 184 3.10 -4.96 -1.96
CA ASP A 184 1.74 -4.42 -1.90
C ASP A 184 0.99 -4.78 -3.18
N VAL A 185 -0.18 -5.33 -3.03
CA VAL A 185 -1.06 -5.66 -4.16
C VAL A 185 -2.47 -5.11 -3.94
N SER A 186 -3.01 -4.52 -4.98
CA SER A 186 -4.40 -4.06 -4.99
C SER A 186 -5.16 -4.65 -6.19
N SER A 187 -5.05 -4.05 -7.38
CA SER A 187 -5.78 -4.49 -8.58
C SER A 187 -5.41 -5.88 -9.05
N GLY A 188 -4.19 -6.36 -8.80
CA GLY A 188 -3.75 -7.69 -9.24
C GLY A 188 -4.40 -8.87 -8.51
N VAL A 189 -5.22 -8.61 -7.49
CA VAL A 189 -6.03 -9.59 -6.77
C VAL A 189 -7.52 -9.21 -6.78
N GLU A 190 -7.98 -8.59 -7.88
CA GLU A 190 -9.36 -8.18 -8.09
C GLU A 190 -10.00 -8.94 -9.25
N ALA A 191 -11.27 -9.32 -9.08
CA ALA A 191 -12.10 -9.86 -10.14
C ALA A 191 -12.59 -8.75 -11.10
N SER A 192 -12.83 -7.56 -10.56
CA SER A 192 -13.12 -6.32 -11.29
C SER A 192 -12.71 -5.12 -10.43
N SER A 193 -12.63 -3.94 -11.02
CA SER A 193 -12.16 -2.73 -10.31
C SER A 193 -12.87 -2.52 -8.97
N GLY A 194 -12.11 -2.55 -7.87
CA GLY A 194 -12.60 -2.40 -6.49
C GLY A 194 -13.19 -3.67 -5.86
N VAL A 195 -13.31 -4.78 -6.59
CA VAL A 195 -13.87 -6.05 -6.11
C VAL A 195 -12.76 -7.09 -5.97
N LYS A 196 -12.34 -7.36 -4.74
CA LYS A 196 -11.30 -8.35 -4.44
C LYS A 196 -11.80 -9.77 -4.69
N ASP A 197 -10.89 -10.63 -5.16
CA ASP A 197 -11.08 -12.07 -5.31
C ASP A 197 -10.28 -12.81 -4.24
N ILE A 198 -10.95 -13.56 -3.38
CA ILE A 198 -10.33 -14.29 -2.26
C ILE A 198 -9.33 -15.33 -2.76
N LYS A 199 -9.63 -15.97 -3.89
CA LYS A 199 -8.71 -16.94 -4.48
C LYS A 199 -7.44 -16.28 -4.98
N LEU A 200 -7.54 -15.16 -5.68
CA LEU A 200 -6.37 -14.39 -6.13
C LEU A 200 -5.54 -13.85 -4.96
N ILE A 201 -6.19 -13.42 -3.85
CA ILE A 201 -5.49 -13.03 -2.62
C ILE A 201 -4.69 -14.22 -2.07
N SER A 202 -5.33 -15.38 -1.93
CA SER A 202 -4.67 -16.60 -1.45
C SER A 202 -3.51 -17.02 -2.36
N ASP A 203 -3.74 -17.08 -3.68
CA ASP A 203 -2.72 -17.43 -4.65
C ASP A 203 -1.50 -16.49 -4.58
N PHE A 204 -1.73 -15.18 -4.44
CA PHE A 204 -0.65 -14.19 -4.33
C PHE A 204 0.20 -14.41 -3.07
N ILE A 205 -0.44 -14.66 -1.94
CA ILE A 205 0.26 -14.89 -0.67
C ILE A 205 0.99 -16.23 -0.67
N GLN A 206 0.41 -17.29 -1.24
CA GLN A 206 1.06 -18.60 -1.38
C GLN A 206 2.32 -18.51 -2.26
N VAL A 207 2.24 -17.80 -3.40
CA VAL A 207 3.41 -17.51 -4.24
C VAL A 207 4.48 -16.74 -3.45
N ALA A 208 4.07 -15.75 -2.66
CA ALA A 208 4.99 -14.98 -1.80
C ALA A 208 5.68 -15.86 -0.74
N ASN A 209 5.02 -16.91 -0.26
CA ASN A 209 5.57 -17.85 0.72
C ASN A 209 6.41 -18.97 0.08
N GLY A 210 6.39 -19.10 -1.25
CA GLY A 210 7.06 -20.19 -1.97
C GLY A 210 6.31 -21.52 -1.90
N GLU A 211 4.98 -21.47 -1.79
CA GLU A 211 4.08 -22.63 -1.68
C GLU A 211 3.46 -23.02 -3.04
N LEU A 212 3.64 -22.20 -4.08
CA LEU A 212 3.20 -22.41 -5.47
C LEU A 212 4.36 -22.24 -6.44
#